data_e07370a56f35d9722ebe0eea21be8c62
#
_entry.id   e07370a56f35d9722ebe0eea21be8c62
#
_cell.length_a   1.000
_cell.length_b   1.000
_cell.length_c   1.000
_cell.angle_alpha   90.00
_cell.angle_beta   90.00
_cell.angle_gamma   90.00
#
_symmetry.space_group_name_H-M   'P 1'
#
loop_
_entity.id
_entity.type
_entity.pdbx_description
1 polymer ?
#
loop_
_entity_poly.entity_id
_entity_poly.type
_entity_poly.pdbx_seq_one_letter_code
_entity_poly.pdbx_strand_id
1 'polypeptide(L)'
;MTAEDSAAAHKMVTSHLRLAAKIAMGYRGYGLPQAEVISEANVGLMQAVKRFDPERGFRLATYAMWWIRASIQEYILRSWSLVKLGTTSAQKKLFFNLRKAKAKVGALEEGDLRPENVAEDRA
;
A
#
# COMPACT_ATOMS: atom_id res chain seq x y z
N MET A 1 19.66 1.16 -14.52
CA MET A 1 19.72 1.51 -13.09
C MET A 1 21.16 1.46 -12.63
N THR A 2 21.68 2.52 -12.06
CA THR A 2 23.05 2.55 -11.54
C THR A 2 23.11 1.90 -10.15
N ALA A 3 24.30 1.56 -9.69
CA ALA A 3 24.49 1.04 -8.34
C ALA A 3 24.04 2.07 -7.27
N GLU A 4 24.23 3.35 -7.56
CA GLU A 4 23.80 4.41 -6.66
C GLU A 4 22.27 4.48 -6.54
N ASP A 5 21.53 4.32 -7.65
CA ASP A 5 20.08 4.31 -7.63
C ASP A 5 19.56 3.11 -6.85
N SER A 6 20.18 1.95 -7.01
CA SER A 6 19.82 0.74 -6.28
C SER A 6 20.05 0.90 -4.78
N ALA A 7 21.20 1.49 -4.39
CA ALA A 7 21.51 1.74 -2.99
C ALA A 7 20.53 2.76 -2.36
N ALA A 8 20.20 3.81 -3.11
CA ALA A 8 19.23 4.83 -2.65
C ALA A 8 17.85 4.23 -2.46
N ALA A 9 17.40 3.39 -3.41
CA ALA A 9 16.11 2.70 -3.31
C ALA A 9 16.07 1.76 -2.11
N HIS A 10 17.14 1.01 -1.87
CA HIS A 10 17.25 0.12 -0.73
C HIS A 10 17.13 0.89 0.59
N LYS A 11 17.81 2.03 0.68
CA LYS A 11 17.77 2.88 1.86
C LYS A 11 16.37 3.43 2.10
N MET A 12 15.66 3.84 1.05
CA MET A 12 14.29 4.32 1.16
C MET A 12 13.34 3.23 1.66
N VAL A 13 13.47 2.01 1.14
CA VAL A 13 12.69 0.87 1.60
C VAL A 13 12.97 0.60 3.07
N THR A 14 14.24 0.51 3.44
CA THR A 14 14.67 0.22 4.81
C THR A 14 14.12 1.26 5.80
N SER A 15 14.12 2.54 5.41
CA SER A 15 13.62 3.63 6.24
C SER A 15 12.13 3.55 6.51
N HIS A 16 11.38 2.87 5.65
CA HIS A 16 9.91 2.81 5.73
C HIS A 16 9.36 1.45 6.10
N LEU A 17 10.22 0.50 6.50
CA LEU A 17 9.76 -0.84 6.87
C LEU A 17 8.81 -0.83 8.08
N ARG A 18 9.02 0.09 9.02
CA ARG A 18 8.12 0.23 10.17
C ARG A 18 6.74 0.70 9.76
N LEU A 19 6.66 1.58 8.78
CA LEU A 19 5.39 2.03 8.24
C LEU A 19 4.62 0.87 7.62
N ALA A 20 5.30 0.05 6.82
CA ALA A 20 4.70 -1.13 6.21
C ALA A 20 4.19 -2.11 7.27
N ALA A 21 5.00 -2.39 8.29
CA ALA A 21 4.61 -3.30 9.37
C ALA A 21 3.42 -2.75 10.15
N LYS A 22 3.41 -1.46 10.45
CA LYS A 22 2.32 -0.82 11.18
C LYS A 22 1.00 -0.92 10.42
N ILE A 23 1.02 -0.67 9.12
CA ILE A 23 -0.17 -0.78 8.28
C ILE A 23 -0.63 -2.24 8.22
N ALA A 24 0.30 -3.19 8.07
CA ALA A 24 -0.01 -4.62 8.04
C ALA A 24 -0.69 -5.09 9.33
N MET A 25 -0.30 -4.54 10.47
CA MET A 25 -0.93 -4.88 11.76
C MET A 25 -2.40 -4.50 11.80
N GLY A 26 -2.81 -3.50 11.06
CA GLY A 26 -4.23 -3.10 10.96
C GLY A 26 -5.08 -4.12 10.21
N TYR A 27 -4.46 -5.07 9.54
CA TYR A 27 -5.17 -6.11 8.78
C TYR A 27 -5.13 -7.48 9.47
N ARG A 28 -4.85 -7.50 10.77
CA ARG A 28 -5.03 -8.72 11.57
C ARG A 28 -6.52 -9.04 11.62
N GLY A 29 -6.87 -10.25 11.70
CA GLY A 29 -8.27 -10.65 11.81
C GLY A 29 -8.96 -10.98 10.49
N TYR A 30 -8.23 -10.93 9.39
CA TYR A 30 -8.77 -11.34 8.09
C TYR A 30 -8.51 -12.81 7.79
N GLY A 31 -7.97 -13.54 8.77
CA GLY A 31 -7.77 -14.99 8.64
C GLY A 31 -6.55 -15.41 7.85
N LEU A 32 -5.61 -14.50 7.61
CA LEU A 32 -4.39 -14.80 6.86
C LEU A 32 -3.16 -14.74 7.76
N PRO A 33 -2.10 -15.50 7.44
CA PRO A 33 -0.87 -15.45 8.22
C PRO A 33 -0.29 -14.05 8.25
N GLN A 34 0.03 -13.53 9.43
CA GLN A 34 0.54 -12.17 9.58
C GLN A 34 1.86 -11.97 8.84
N ALA A 35 2.71 -12.98 8.80
CA ALA A 35 3.99 -12.91 8.09
C ALA A 35 3.77 -12.66 6.58
N GLU A 36 2.75 -13.27 6.01
CA GLU A 36 2.43 -13.07 4.59
C GLU A 36 1.84 -11.69 4.33
N VAL A 37 1.02 -11.19 5.27
CA VAL A 37 0.47 -9.84 5.17
C VAL A 37 1.59 -8.81 5.21
N ILE A 38 2.57 -8.98 6.11
CA ILE A 38 3.73 -8.11 6.20
C ILE A 38 4.56 -8.17 4.90
N SER A 39 4.73 -9.38 4.35
CA SER A 39 5.43 -9.56 3.09
C SER A 39 4.77 -8.78 1.96
N GLU A 40 3.44 -8.83 1.87
CA GLU A 40 2.69 -8.06 0.87
C GLU A 40 2.78 -6.57 1.11
N ALA A 41 2.82 -6.14 2.38
CA ALA A 41 3.05 -4.74 2.72
C ALA A 41 4.40 -4.27 2.20
N ASN A 42 5.44 -5.09 2.36
CA ASN A 42 6.78 -4.77 1.86
C ASN A 42 6.82 -4.72 0.34
N VAL A 43 6.08 -5.59 -0.35
CA VAL A 43 5.96 -5.55 -1.80
C VAL A 43 5.34 -4.22 -2.24
N GLY A 44 4.28 -3.79 -1.57
CA GLY A 44 3.65 -2.49 -1.85
C GLY A 44 4.61 -1.33 -1.63
N LEU A 45 5.38 -1.38 -0.56
CA LEU A 45 6.40 -0.36 -0.28
C LEU A 45 7.46 -0.31 -1.39
N MET A 46 7.93 -1.47 -1.84
CA MET A 46 8.91 -1.53 -2.92
C MET A 46 8.37 -0.95 -4.22
N GLN A 47 7.11 -1.22 -4.53
CA GLN A 47 6.47 -0.63 -5.72
C GLN A 47 6.40 0.90 -5.61
N ALA A 48 6.06 1.40 -4.42
CA ALA A 48 6.00 2.84 -4.19
C ALA A 48 7.37 3.49 -4.38
N VAL A 49 8.41 2.91 -3.81
CA VAL A 49 9.77 3.43 -3.94
C VAL A 49 10.23 3.43 -5.40
N LYS A 50 9.93 2.36 -6.12
CA LYS A 50 10.31 2.21 -7.52
C LYS A 50 9.64 3.25 -8.41
N ARG A 51 8.42 3.65 -8.09
CA ARG A 51 7.61 4.56 -8.92
C ARG A 51 7.61 5.99 -8.38
N PHE A 52 8.20 6.24 -7.24
CA PHE A 52 8.18 7.54 -6.59
C PHE A 52 9.01 8.57 -7.36
N ASP A 53 8.42 9.74 -7.56
CA ASP A 53 9.08 10.88 -8.17
C ASP A 53 9.07 12.04 -7.16
N PRO A 54 10.23 12.38 -6.58
CA PRO A 54 10.28 13.45 -5.56
C PRO A 54 9.86 14.83 -6.09
N GLU A 55 9.87 15.02 -7.39
CA GLU A 55 9.49 16.30 -7.99
C GLU A 55 7.99 16.53 -8.09
N ARG A 56 7.19 15.52 -7.77
CA ARG A 56 5.73 15.62 -7.87
C ARG A 56 5.07 16.32 -6.68
N GLY A 57 5.82 16.66 -5.65
CA GLY A 57 5.34 17.51 -4.56
C GLY A 57 4.60 16.80 -3.43
N PHE A 58 4.66 15.48 -3.34
CA PHE A 58 4.12 14.72 -2.21
C PHE A 58 5.22 13.87 -1.58
N ARG A 59 5.01 13.50 -0.32
CA ARG A 59 6.01 12.73 0.43
C ARG A 59 5.92 11.26 0.08
N LEU A 60 7.08 10.58 0.11
CA LEU A 60 7.12 9.14 -0.12
C LEU A 60 6.22 8.39 0.87
N ALA A 61 6.19 8.79 2.15
CA ALA A 61 5.36 8.14 3.15
C ALA A 61 3.89 8.13 2.76
N THR A 62 3.37 9.23 2.23
CA THR A 62 1.98 9.34 1.78
C THR A 62 1.71 8.41 0.60
N TYR A 63 2.58 8.42 -0.38
CA TYR A 63 2.45 7.59 -1.57
C TYR A 63 2.57 6.10 -1.21
N ALA A 64 3.56 5.77 -0.37
CA ALA A 64 3.78 4.40 0.06
C ALA A 64 2.61 3.84 0.86
N MET A 65 2.01 4.66 1.72
CA MET A 65 0.85 4.25 2.51
C MET A 65 -0.28 3.69 1.63
N TRP A 66 -0.62 4.40 0.56
CA TRP A 66 -1.68 3.94 -0.34
C TRP A 66 -1.27 2.70 -1.13
N TRP A 67 -0.02 2.62 -1.55
CA TRP A 67 0.50 1.42 -2.22
C TRP A 67 0.47 0.20 -1.31
N ILE A 68 0.89 0.37 -0.06
CA ILE A 68 0.90 -0.71 0.91
C ILE A 68 -0.52 -1.21 1.18
N ARG A 69 -1.46 -0.29 1.39
CA ARG A 69 -2.85 -0.65 1.61
C ARG A 69 -3.45 -1.38 0.41
N ALA A 70 -3.19 -0.88 -0.78
CA ALA A 70 -3.69 -1.52 -1.99
C ALA A 70 -3.13 -2.94 -2.14
N SER A 71 -1.84 -3.13 -1.89
CA SER A 71 -1.21 -4.44 -1.99
C SER A 71 -1.78 -5.45 -0.99
N ILE A 72 -1.97 -5.03 0.25
CA ILE A 72 -2.51 -5.90 1.29
C ILE A 72 -3.96 -6.26 0.97
N GLN A 73 -4.79 -5.29 0.64
CA GLN A 73 -6.20 -5.51 0.37
C GLN A 73 -6.40 -6.40 -0.85
N GLU A 74 -5.60 -6.20 -1.88
CA GLU A 74 -5.64 -7.04 -3.07
C GLU A 74 -5.26 -8.49 -2.74
N TYR A 75 -4.22 -8.68 -1.93
CA TYR A 75 -3.81 -9.99 -1.48
C TYR A 75 -4.91 -10.70 -0.70
N ILE A 76 -5.56 -10.00 0.24
CA ILE A 76 -6.65 -10.57 1.04
C ILE A 76 -7.81 -10.99 0.15
N LEU A 77 -8.21 -10.12 -0.78
CA LEU A 77 -9.33 -10.40 -1.69
C LEU A 77 -9.03 -11.59 -2.60
N ARG A 78 -7.82 -11.72 -3.11
CA ARG A 78 -7.43 -12.87 -3.91
C ARG A 78 -7.47 -14.16 -3.11
N SER A 79 -7.00 -14.11 -1.88
CA SER A 79 -7.03 -15.28 -1.01
C SER A 79 -8.44 -15.72 -0.66
N TRP A 80 -9.32 -14.75 -0.44
CA TRP A 80 -10.72 -15.06 -0.12
C TRP A 80 -11.48 -15.63 -1.32
N SER A 81 -11.21 -15.17 -2.54
CA SER A 81 -11.91 -15.67 -3.71
C SER A 81 -11.60 -17.13 -4.02
N LEU A 82 -10.49 -17.66 -3.51
CA LEU A 82 -10.17 -19.08 -3.64
C LEU A 82 -10.92 -19.94 -2.63
N VAL A 83 -11.43 -19.35 -1.54
CA VAL A 83 -12.01 -20.08 -0.41
C VAL A 83 -13.51 -19.86 -0.29
N LYS A 84 -14.00 -18.69 -0.68
CA LYS A 84 -15.40 -18.31 -0.53
C LYS A 84 -16.04 -18.00 -1.86
N LEU A 85 -17.19 -18.62 -2.10
CA LEU A 85 -17.94 -18.45 -3.34
C LEU A 85 -19.04 -17.38 -3.23
N GLY A 86 -19.14 -16.66 -2.13
CA GLY A 86 -20.15 -15.63 -1.93
C GLY A 86 -19.56 -14.28 -1.61
N THR A 87 -20.31 -13.23 -1.87
CA THR A 87 -19.91 -11.86 -1.54
C THR A 87 -20.45 -11.50 -0.17
N THR A 88 -19.56 -11.36 0.82
CA THR A 88 -19.92 -10.94 2.17
C THR A 88 -19.81 -9.41 2.28
N SER A 89 -20.40 -8.85 3.35
CA SER A 89 -20.25 -7.42 3.64
C SER A 89 -18.79 -7.03 3.82
N ALA A 90 -18.02 -7.89 4.47
CA ALA A 90 -16.58 -7.64 4.67
C ALA A 90 -15.83 -7.60 3.34
N GLN A 91 -16.16 -8.50 2.40
CA GLN A 91 -15.55 -8.51 1.08
C GLN A 91 -15.90 -7.24 0.30
N LYS A 92 -17.17 -6.82 0.35
CA LYS A 92 -17.61 -5.60 -0.33
C LYS A 92 -16.88 -4.37 0.21
N LYS A 93 -16.77 -4.26 1.52
CA LYS A 93 -16.07 -3.15 2.17
C LYS A 93 -14.60 -3.13 1.78
N LEU A 94 -13.95 -4.28 1.81
CA LEU A 94 -12.55 -4.40 1.47
C LEU A 94 -12.31 -4.05 -0.01
N PHE A 95 -13.17 -4.54 -0.89
CA PHE A 95 -13.10 -4.22 -2.31
C PHE A 95 -13.25 -2.72 -2.55
N PHE A 96 -14.19 -2.09 -1.86
CA PHE A 96 -14.40 -0.65 -1.95
C PHE A 96 -13.17 0.13 -1.50
N ASN A 97 -12.56 -0.31 -0.39
CA ASN A 97 -11.36 0.32 0.14
C ASN A 97 -10.17 0.13 -0.81
N LEU A 98 -10.08 -1.02 -1.47
CA LEU A 98 -9.04 -1.25 -2.47
C LEU A 98 -9.18 -0.28 -3.65
N ARG A 99 -10.40 -0.10 -4.15
CA ARG A 99 -10.65 0.85 -5.23
C ARG A 99 -10.28 2.26 -4.81
N LYS A 100 -10.60 2.64 -3.58
CA LYS A 100 -10.24 3.94 -3.02
C LYS A 100 -8.73 4.12 -2.95
N ALA A 101 -8.01 3.11 -2.47
CA ALA A 101 -6.55 3.17 -2.37
C ALA A 101 -5.91 3.32 -3.75
N LYS A 102 -6.37 2.55 -4.74
CA LYS A 102 -5.88 2.66 -6.12
C LYS A 102 -6.17 4.03 -6.72
N ALA A 103 -7.34 4.58 -6.44
CA ALA A 103 -7.69 5.93 -6.91
C ALA A 103 -6.78 6.99 -6.30
N LYS A 104 -6.42 6.86 -5.02
CA LYS A 104 -5.49 7.78 -4.36
C LYS A 104 -4.09 7.69 -4.97
N VAL A 105 -3.60 6.50 -5.25
CA VAL A 105 -2.32 6.33 -5.93
C VAL A 105 -2.35 7.01 -7.30
N GLY A 106 -3.38 6.78 -8.07
CA GLY A 106 -3.53 7.38 -9.40
C GLY A 106 -3.60 8.90 -9.34
N ALA A 107 -4.35 9.44 -8.37
CA ALA A 107 -4.48 10.89 -8.19
C ALA A 107 -3.13 11.53 -7.88
N LEU A 108 -2.34 10.92 -7.00
CA LEU A 108 -1.02 11.43 -6.67
C LEU A 108 -0.07 11.35 -7.87
N GLU A 109 -0.12 10.26 -8.64
CA GLU A 109 0.69 10.10 -9.84
C GLU A 109 0.36 11.15 -10.90
N GLU A 110 -0.90 11.59 -10.95
CA GLU A 110 -1.34 12.63 -11.86
C GLU A 110 -1.12 14.04 -11.33
N GLY A 111 -0.56 14.18 -10.13
CA GLY A 111 -0.26 15.48 -9.55
C GLY A 111 -1.42 16.14 -8.82
N ASP A 112 -2.45 15.39 -8.47
CA ASP A 112 -3.58 15.89 -7.70
C ASP A 112 -3.21 15.94 -6.22
N LEU A 113 -2.79 17.12 -5.76
CA LEU A 113 -2.28 17.35 -4.42
C LEU A 113 -3.32 17.94 -3.47
N ARG A 114 -4.59 17.73 -3.73
CA ARG A 114 -5.63 18.19 -2.81
C ARG A 114 -5.42 17.59 -1.42
N PRO A 115 -5.81 18.30 -0.35
CA PRO A 115 -5.56 17.82 1.02
C PRO A 115 -6.03 16.40 1.29
N GLU A 116 -7.16 15.98 0.71
CA GLU A 116 -7.69 14.63 0.89
C GLU A 116 -6.81 13.53 0.31
N ASN A 117 -5.92 13.86 -0.65
CA ASN A 117 -5.01 12.90 -1.25
C ASN A 117 -3.66 12.86 -0.54
N VAL A 118 -3.20 13.99 0.01
CA VAL A 118 -1.87 14.08 0.62
C VAL A 118 -1.89 13.96 2.14
N ALA A 119 -3.06 14.07 2.77
CA ALA A 119 -3.17 13.92 4.23
C ALA A 119 -2.87 12.48 4.63
N GLU A 120 -2.02 12.34 5.66
CA GLU A 120 -1.74 11.02 6.22
C GLU A 120 -2.95 10.55 7.02
N ASP A 121 -3.35 9.30 6.79
CA ASP A 121 -4.44 8.69 7.54
C ASP A 121 -3.94 8.32 8.93
N ARG A 122 -4.66 8.80 9.95
CA ARG A 122 -4.31 8.58 11.35
C ARG A 122 -4.99 7.35 11.95
N ALA A 123 -5.34 6.41 11.12
CA ALA A 123 -5.97 5.19 11.64
C ALA A 123 -5.03 4.40 12.54
#